data_5381477e673922c75b217e1add9b2fcc
#
_entry.id   5381477e673922c75b217e1add9b2fcc
#
_cell.length_a   1.000
_cell.length_b   1.000
_cell.length_c   1.000
_cell.angle_alpha   90.00
_cell.angle_beta   90.00
_cell.angle_gamma   90.00
#
_symmetry.space_group_name_H-M   'P 1'
#
loop_
_entity.id
_entity.type
_entity.pdbx_description
1 polymer ?
#
loop_
_entity_poly.entity_id
_entity_poly.type
_entity_poly.pdbx_seq_one_letter_code
_entity_poly.pdbx_strand_id
1 'polypeptide(L)'
;FFVHVSLVPFMGASGEQKTKPTQHSVAALRSIGIQPDALVLRSDRPVTESNKRKIALMCDVDEDAVVNAIDVPSIYDIPTMLHSQGLDAYIVDQLGLECGEVDWSHWSPLLEAVHDPAHEVTIGLVGKYIDLPDAYLSVSEALLSAASRSDLQADDGAGKYSG
;
A
#
# COMPACT_ATOMS: atom_id res chain seq x y z
N PHE A 1 1.00 -7.42 -18.45
CA PHE A 1 1.12 -6.13 -17.75
C PHE A 1 1.87 -6.32 -16.43
N PHE A 2 2.92 -5.56 -16.20
CA PHE A 2 3.77 -5.68 -15.01
C PHE A 2 3.69 -4.40 -14.18
N VAL A 3 3.19 -4.53 -12.95
CA VAL A 3 3.23 -3.46 -11.95
C VAL A 3 4.41 -3.70 -11.02
N HIS A 4 5.35 -2.75 -10.97
CA HIS A 4 6.53 -2.84 -10.12
C HIS A 4 6.40 -1.95 -8.90
N VAL A 5 6.44 -2.54 -7.71
CA VAL A 5 6.42 -1.81 -6.44
C VAL A 5 7.85 -1.52 -6.01
N SER A 6 8.16 -0.25 -5.76
CA SER A 6 9.50 0.18 -5.38
C SER A 6 9.49 1.19 -4.23
N LEU A 7 10.50 1.16 -3.39
CA LEU A 7 10.67 2.08 -2.27
C LEU A 7 11.33 3.39 -2.73
N VAL A 8 10.73 4.52 -2.36
CA VAL A 8 11.30 5.87 -2.49
C VAL A 8 11.60 6.40 -1.09
N PRO A 9 12.82 6.16 -0.56
CA PRO A 9 13.13 6.55 0.81
C PRO A 9 13.31 8.06 0.95
N PHE A 10 12.88 8.60 2.09
CA PHE A 10 13.18 9.95 2.51
C PHE A 10 14.41 9.96 3.43
N MET A 11 15.38 10.79 3.09
CA MET A 11 16.61 10.94 3.85
C MET A 11 16.51 12.17 4.77
N GLY A 12 16.23 11.95 6.04
CA GLY A 12 16.08 13.03 7.03
C GLY A 12 17.27 13.98 7.09
N ALA A 13 18.48 13.47 6.96
CA ALA A 13 19.71 14.28 6.99
C ALA A 13 19.83 15.26 5.82
N SER A 14 19.32 14.92 4.63
CA SER A 14 19.36 15.80 3.44
C SER A 14 18.02 16.47 3.13
N GLY A 15 16.95 16.09 3.83
CA GLY A 15 15.61 16.61 3.61
C GLY A 15 15.00 16.26 2.24
N GLU A 16 15.45 15.18 1.60
CA GLU A 16 15.04 14.84 0.24
C GLU A 16 14.67 13.36 0.05
N GLN A 17 13.77 13.10 -0.89
CA GLN A 17 13.46 11.76 -1.36
C GLN A 17 14.49 11.29 -2.39
N LYS A 18 14.91 10.03 -2.30
CA LYS A 18 15.89 9.43 -3.22
C LYS A 18 15.19 8.60 -4.28
N THR A 19 15.31 9.02 -5.54
CA THR A 19 14.73 8.32 -6.70
C THR A 19 15.64 7.23 -7.28
N LYS A 20 16.94 7.24 -6.96
CA LYS A 20 17.90 6.26 -7.47
C LYS A 20 17.60 4.81 -7.11
N PRO A 21 17.13 4.47 -5.90
CA PRO A 21 16.77 3.09 -5.56
C PRO A 21 15.74 2.51 -6.53
N THR A 22 14.69 3.27 -6.86
CA THR A 22 13.67 2.87 -7.85
C THR A 22 14.28 2.67 -9.24
N GLN A 23 15.12 3.60 -9.71
CA GLN A 23 15.80 3.48 -11.00
C GLN A 23 16.67 2.22 -11.07
N HIS A 24 17.42 1.90 -10.02
CA HIS A 24 18.24 0.69 -9.95
C HIS A 24 17.39 -0.57 -9.90
N SER A 25 16.28 -0.55 -9.17
CA SER A 25 15.35 -1.68 -9.08
C SER A 25 14.74 -2.00 -10.45
N VAL A 26 14.31 -0.97 -11.21
CA VAL A 26 13.79 -1.14 -12.58
C VAL A 26 14.88 -1.59 -13.54
N ALA A 27 16.11 -1.06 -13.42
CA ALA A 27 17.23 -1.50 -14.24
C ALA A 27 17.56 -3.00 -14.01
N ALA A 28 17.51 -3.46 -12.76
CA ALA A 28 17.69 -4.87 -12.43
C ALA A 28 16.57 -5.74 -13.03
N LEU A 29 15.29 -5.29 -12.96
CA LEU A 29 14.17 -5.97 -13.57
C LEU A 29 14.32 -6.09 -15.08
N ARG A 30 14.74 -5.02 -15.75
CA ARG A 30 15.04 -5.01 -17.19
C ARG A 30 16.16 -5.98 -17.57
N SER A 31 17.18 -6.14 -16.72
CA SER A 31 18.29 -7.04 -16.99
C SER A 31 17.88 -8.51 -17.11
N ILE A 32 16.72 -8.88 -16.57
CA ILE A 32 16.13 -10.21 -16.72
C ILE A 32 15.01 -10.26 -17.77
N GLY A 33 14.87 -9.18 -18.59
CA GLY A 33 13.96 -9.13 -19.74
C GLY A 33 12.54 -8.64 -19.42
N ILE A 34 12.30 -8.01 -18.26
CA ILE A 34 10.99 -7.50 -17.88
C ILE A 34 11.01 -5.96 -17.85
N GLN A 35 10.16 -5.32 -18.67
CA GLN A 35 9.86 -3.91 -18.59
C GLN A 35 8.60 -3.72 -17.77
N PRO A 36 8.59 -2.92 -16.70
CA PRO A 36 7.36 -2.60 -15.99
C PRO A 36 6.49 -1.65 -16.82
N ASP A 37 5.18 -1.87 -16.80
CA ASP A 37 4.18 -1.01 -17.44
C ASP A 37 3.70 0.08 -16.49
N ALA A 38 3.75 -0.17 -15.18
CA ALA A 38 3.40 0.80 -14.14
C ALA A 38 4.31 0.68 -12.91
N LEU A 39 4.46 1.79 -12.17
CA LEU A 39 5.24 1.88 -10.94
C LEU A 39 4.38 2.33 -9.77
N VAL A 40 4.42 1.56 -8.68
CA VAL A 40 3.83 1.93 -7.39
C VAL A 40 4.96 2.33 -6.44
N LEU A 41 4.99 3.61 -6.06
CA LEU A 41 6.06 4.20 -5.26
C LEU A 41 5.70 4.15 -3.77
N ARG A 42 6.26 3.19 -3.04
CA ARG A 42 6.14 3.09 -1.58
C ARG A 42 7.01 4.15 -0.91
N SER A 43 6.41 4.93 -0.03
CA SER A 43 7.10 5.98 0.75
C SER A 43 6.30 6.34 1.99
N ASP A 44 6.96 6.95 2.98
CA ASP A 44 6.34 7.46 4.20
C ASP A 44 5.55 8.78 3.97
N ARG A 45 5.71 9.39 2.81
CA ARG A 45 5.09 10.65 2.40
C ARG A 45 4.93 10.74 0.89
N PRO A 46 4.05 11.60 0.36
CA PRO A 46 3.87 11.74 -1.08
C PRO A 46 5.18 12.03 -1.82
N VAL A 47 5.45 11.29 -2.89
CA VAL A 47 6.53 11.61 -3.83
C VAL A 47 6.11 12.81 -4.66
N THR A 48 6.98 13.82 -4.72
CA THR A 48 6.68 15.06 -5.44
C THR A 48 6.50 14.80 -6.94
N GLU A 49 5.69 15.62 -7.62
CA GLU A 49 5.47 15.49 -9.06
C GLU A 49 6.77 15.60 -9.88
N SER A 50 7.72 16.42 -9.41
CA SER A 50 9.05 16.49 -10.02
C SER A 50 9.81 15.16 -9.93
N ASN A 51 9.73 14.48 -8.79
CA ASN A 51 10.36 13.17 -8.60
C ASN A 51 9.61 12.06 -9.37
N LYS A 52 8.29 12.11 -9.45
CA LYS A 52 7.49 11.18 -10.26
C LYS A 52 7.87 11.27 -11.72
N ARG A 53 7.89 12.48 -12.31
CA ARG A 53 8.34 12.71 -13.69
C ARG A 53 9.76 12.22 -13.94
N LYS A 54 10.68 12.48 -13.00
CA LYS A 54 12.04 11.98 -13.08
C LYS A 54 12.12 10.46 -13.09
N ILE A 55 11.33 9.80 -12.23
CA ILE A 55 11.26 8.33 -12.16
C ILE A 55 10.64 7.79 -13.46
N ALA A 56 9.52 8.34 -13.91
CA ALA A 56 8.87 7.96 -15.16
C ALA A 56 9.85 7.99 -16.35
N LEU A 57 10.54 9.13 -16.53
CA LEU A 57 11.54 9.30 -17.59
C LEU A 57 12.71 8.29 -17.48
N MET A 58 13.26 8.10 -16.27
CA MET A 58 14.44 7.23 -16.07
C MET A 58 14.09 5.75 -16.12
N CYS A 59 12.83 5.41 -15.86
CA CYS A 59 12.31 4.05 -15.89
C CYS A 59 11.57 3.71 -17.18
N ASP A 60 11.44 4.68 -18.12
CA ASP A 60 10.72 4.51 -19.38
C ASP A 60 9.29 3.96 -19.16
N VAL A 61 8.55 4.65 -18.31
CA VAL A 61 7.15 4.37 -17.95
C VAL A 61 6.38 5.68 -18.09
N ASP A 62 5.13 5.61 -18.51
CA ASP A 62 4.27 6.80 -18.61
C ASP A 62 4.10 7.49 -17.26
N GLU A 63 4.00 8.83 -17.25
CA GLU A 63 3.82 9.60 -16.02
C GLU A 63 2.53 9.19 -15.29
N ASP A 64 1.45 8.91 -16.02
CA ASP A 64 0.15 8.50 -15.50
C ASP A 64 0.19 7.07 -14.90
N ALA A 65 1.19 6.27 -15.27
CA ALA A 65 1.42 4.94 -14.71
C ALA A 65 2.32 4.95 -13.46
N VAL A 66 2.72 6.14 -12.96
CA VAL A 66 3.54 6.26 -11.75
C VAL A 66 2.70 6.81 -10.60
N VAL A 67 2.32 5.94 -9.67
CA VAL A 67 1.44 6.27 -8.56
C VAL A 67 2.12 6.15 -7.20
N ASN A 68 1.64 6.92 -6.23
CA ASN A 68 2.11 6.88 -4.85
C ASN A 68 1.37 5.80 -4.06
N ALA A 69 2.10 5.06 -3.22
CA ALA A 69 1.55 4.22 -2.17
C ALA A 69 2.19 4.62 -0.83
N ILE A 70 1.67 5.70 -0.25
CA ILE A 70 2.12 6.21 1.05
C ILE A 70 1.63 5.33 2.20
N ASP A 71 2.19 5.54 3.38
CA ASP A 71 1.68 4.93 4.60
C ASP A 71 0.26 5.42 4.87
N VAL A 72 -0.64 4.51 5.13
CA VAL A 72 -2.05 4.74 5.40
C VAL A 72 -2.44 4.10 6.73
N PRO A 73 -3.49 4.57 7.40
CA PRO A 73 -3.92 4.01 8.69
C PRO A 73 -4.30 2.53 8.59
N SER A 74 -4.85 2.11 7.47
CA SER A 74 -5.24 0.72 7.22
C SER A 74 -4.86 0.26 5.81
N ILE A 75 -4.45 -1.00 5.67
CA ILE A 75 -4.21 -1.61 4.35
C ILE A 75 -5.47 -1.62 3.48
N TYR A 76 -6.64 -1.56 4.09
CA TYR A 76 -7.93 -1.48 3.38
C TYR A 76 -8.16 -0.14 2.67
N ASP A 77 -7.38 0.91 2.98
CA ASP A 77 -7.41 2.19 2.27
C ASP A 77 -6.67 2.14 0.92
N ILE A 78 -5.78 1.16 0.73
CA ILE A 78 -4.92 1.08 -0.45
C ILE A 78 -5.71 1.03 -1.77
N PRO A 79 -6.78 0.22 -1.92
CA PRO A 79 -7.54 0.18 -3.17
C PRO A 79 -8.11 1.55 -3.57
N THR A 80 -8.70 2.27 -2.62
CA THR A 80 -9.26 3.62 -2.89
C THR A 80 -8.17 4.64 -3.16
N MET A 81 -7.03 4.54 -2.50
CA MET A 81 -5.87 5.40 -2.75
C MET A 81 -5.30 5.19 -4.17
N LEU A 82 -5.15 3.96 -4.63
CA LEU A 82 -4.65 3.66 -5.97
C LEU A 82 -5.68 4.05 -7.05
N HIS A 83 -6.96 3.78 -6.80
CA HIS A 83 -8.06 4.20 -7.67
C HIS A 83 -8.11 5.73 -7.84
N SER A 84 -7.98 6.48 -6.75
CA SER A 84 -8.00 7.95 -6.80
C SER A 84 -6.88 8.57 -7.64
N GLN A 85 -5.82 7.81 -7.91
CA GLN A 85 -4.70 8.19 -8.78
C GLN A 85 -4.83 7.62 -10.20
N GLY A 86 -5.90 6.87 -10.51
CA GLY A 86 -6.21 6.37 -11.84
C GLY A 86 -5.45 5.12 -12.26
N LEU A 87 -4.77 4.40 -11.33
CA LEU A 87 -3.98 3.23 -11.70
C LEU A 87 -4.84 2.12 -12.32
N ASP A 88 -6.00 1.85 -11.77
CA ASP A 88 -6.94 0.85 -12.28
C ASP A 88 -7.49 1.23 -13.68
N ALA A 89 -7.86 2.50 -13.86
CA ALA A 89 -8.30 3.00 -15.15
C ALA A 89 -7.20 2.89 -16.22
N TYR A 90 -5.96 3.23 -15.85
CA TYR A 90 -4.80 3.07 -16.71
C TYR A 90 -4.58 1.59 -17.11
N ILE A 91 -4.65 0.67 -16.15
CA ILE A 91 -4.50 -0.78 -16.41
C ILE A 91 -5.60 -1.30 -17.36
N VAL A 92 -6.85 -0.91 -17.10
CA VAL A 92 -8.01 -1.29 -17.93
C VAL A 92 -7.83 -0.82 -19.37
N ASP A 93 -7.43 0.43 -19.57
CA ASP A 93 -7.17 1.00 -20.90
C ASP A 93 -6.03 0.27 -21.62
N GLN A 94 -4.90 0.08 -20.96
CA GLN A 94 -3.72 -0.59 -21.53
C GLN A 94 -3.98 -2.06 -21.90
N LEU A 95 -4.85 -2.73 -21.18
CA LEU A 95 -5.26 -4.11 -21.48
C LEU A 95 -6.43 -4.21 -22.46
N GLY A 96 -7.02 -3.07 -22.86
CA GLY A 96 -8.18 -3.02 -23.74
C GLY A 96 -9.41 -3.72 -23.15
N LEU A 97 -9.59 -3.63 -21.82
CA LEU A 97 -10.70 -4.26 -21.13
C LEU A 97 -11.93 -3.35 -21.15
N GLU A 98 -13.10 -3.94 -21.36
CA GLU A 98 -14.39 -3.25 -21.22
C GLU A 98 -14.89 -3.44 -19.77
N CYS A 99 -14.66 -2.43 -18.92
CA CYS A 99 -15.11 -2.40 -17.54
C CYS A 99 -16.06 -1.23 -17.31
N GLY A 100 -17.04 -1.42 -16.41
CA GLY A 100 -17.88 -0.33 -15.89
C GLY A 100 -17.18 0.47 -14.81
N GLU A 101 -17.89 1.45 -14.26
CA GLU A 101 -17.45 2.20 -13.08
C GLU A 101 -17.22 1.26 -11.89
N VAL A 102 -16.26 1.62 -11.01
CA VAL A 102 -15.95 0.81 -9.83
C VAL A 102 -17.11 0.89 -8.84
N ASP A 103 -17.63 -0.26 -8.43
CA ASP A 103 -18.67 -0.37 -7.41
C ASP A 103 -18.03 -0.54 -6.02
N TRP A 104 -18.11 0.51 -5.20
CA TRP A 104 -17.60 0.55 -3.83
C TRP A 104 -18.64 0.12 -2.78
N SER A 105 -19.86 -0.29 -3.18
CA SER A 105 -20.97 -0.57 -2.24
C SER A 105 -20.64 -1.63 -1.19
N HIS A 106 -19.77 -2.60 -1.52
CA HIS A 106 -19.30 -3.62 -0.59
C HIS A 106 -18.01 -3.23 0.15
N TRP A 107 -17.24 -2.26 -0.37
CA TRP A 107 -15.97 -1.86 0.22
C TRP A 107 -16.13 -0.70 1.20
N SER A 108 -17.01 0.25 0.90
CA SER A 108 -17.24 1.41 1.78
C SER A 108 -17.69 1.04 3.20
N PRO A 109 -18.62 0.10 3.41
CA PRO A 109 -19.00 -0.33 4.76
C PRO A 109 -17.82 -0.98 5.53
N LEU A 110 -16.93 -1.69 4.84
CA LEU A 110 -15.72 -2.23 5.46
C LEU A 110 -14.80 -1.12 5.95
N LEU A 111 -14.58 -0.07 5.13
CA LEU A 111 -13.77 1.08 5.54
C LEU A 111 -14.39 1.82 6.71
N GLU A 112 -15.71 2.00 6.74
CA GLU A 112 -16.41 2.59 7.86
C GLU A 112 -16.18 1.78 9.14
N ALA A 113 -16.34 0.46 9.10
CA ALA A 113 -16.11 -0.41 10.24
C ALA A 113 -14.64 -0.43 10.72
N VAL A 114 -13.68 -0.23 9.81
CA VAL A 114 -12.26 -0.15 10.14
C VAL A 114 -11.91 1.18 10.83
N HIS A 115 -12.50 2.29 10.37
CA HIS A 115 -12.13 3.63 10.84
C HIS A 115 -13.02 4.16 11.98
N ASP A 116 -14.29 3.71 12.05
CA ASP A 116 -15.26 4.13 13.06
C ASP A 116 -16.08 2.92 13.56
N PRO A 117 -15.44 1.94 14.23
CA PRO A 117 -16.11 0.74 14.71
C PRO A 117 -17.10 1.05 15.83
N ALA A 118 -18.29 0.43 15.75
CA ALA A 118 -19.35 0.63 16.74
C ALA A 118 -19.03 0.02 18.12
N HIS A 119 -18.18 -0.99 18.17
CA HIS A 119 -17.84 -1.74 19.38
C HIS A 119 -16.34 -2.05 19.44
N GLU A 120 -15.83 -2.23 20.66
CA GLU A 120 -14.45 -2.61 20.92
C GLU A 120 -14.38 -3.99 21.60
N VAL A 121 -13.39 -4.80 21.22
CA VAL A 121 -13.09 -6.08 21.89
C VAL A 121 -11.59 -6.21 22.10
N THR A 122 -11.19 -6.58 23.32
CA THR A 122 -9.79 -6.84 23.64
C THR A 122 -9.50 -8.33 23.53
N ILE A 123 -8.50 -8.70 22.72
CA ILE A 123 -8.05 -10.07 22.54
C ILE A 123 -6.61 -10.19 22.99
N GLY A 124 -6.34 -11.07 23.97
CA GLY A 124 -4.98 -11.37 24.44
C GLY A 124 -4.30 -12.40 23.55
N LEU A 125 -3.23 -12.03 22.85
CA LEU A 125 -2.37 -12.95 22.13
C LEU A 125 -1.21 -13.39 23.03
N VAL A 126 -1.14 -14.68 23.37
CA VAL A 126 -0.08 -15.28 24.20
C VAL A 126 0.85 -16.09 23.30
N GLY A 127 2.13 -15.72 23.27
CA GLY A 127 3.09 -16.37 22.40
C GLY A 127 4.52 -16.32 22.94
N LYS A 128 5.42 -17.09 22.32
CA LYS A 128 6.83 -17.16 22.72
C LYS A 128 7.63 -15.92 22.31
N TYR A 129 7.27 -15.29 21.18
CA TYR A 129 8.04 -14.20 20.58
C TYR A 129 7.26 -12.87 20.65
N ILE A 130 6.80 -12.51 21.86
CA ILE A 130 5.96 -11.33 22.08
C ILE A 130 6.68 -10.01 21.75
N ASP A 131 8.01 -9.98 21.87
CA ASP A 131 8.84 -8.82 21.50
C ASP A 131 9.10 -8.70 19.99
N LEU A 132 8.58 -9.64 19.20
CA LEU A 132 8.70 -9.66 17.74
C LEU A 132 7.30 -9.68 17.10
N PRO A 133 6.64 -8.53 16.94
CA PRO A 133 5.26 -8.44 16.42
C PRO A 133 5.05 -9.17 15.10
N ASP A 134 6.02 -9.12 14.19
CA ASP A 134 5.96 -9.77 12.87
C ASP A 134 5.79 -11.30 12.96
N ALA A 135 6.20 -11.93 14.09
CA ALA A 135 6.02 -13.37 14.28
C ALA A 135 4.53 -13.79 14.32
N TYR A 136 3.65 -12.86 14.66
CA TYR A 136 2.21 -13.08 14.80
C TYR A 136 1.35 -12.26 13.84
N LEU A 137 1.98 -11.58 12.87
CA LEU A 137 1.31 -10.68 11.94
C LEU A 137 0.08 -11.32 11.28
N SER A 138 0.17 -12.55 10.80
CA SER A 138 -0.95 -13.25 10.17
C SER A 138 -2.13 -13.50 11.11
N VAL A 139 -1.86 -13.72 12.40
CA VAL A 139 -2.89 -13.91 13.42
C VAL A 139 -3.55 -12.58 13.74
N SER A 140 -2.77 -11.53 13.94
CA SER A 140 -3.26 -10.17 14.20
C SER A 140 -4.13 -9.67 13.04
N GLU A 141 -3.66 -9.82 11.81
CA GLU A 141 -4.43 -9.44 10.62
C GLU A 141 -5.71 -10.24 10.44
N ALA A 142 -5.70 -11.54 10.77
CA ALA A 142 -6.90 -12.36 10.74
C ALA A 142 -7.94 -11.90 11.78
N LEU A 143 -7.49 -11.51 12.97
CA LEU A 143 -8.35 -10.98 14.03
C LEU A 143 -8.93 -9.61 13.63
N LEU A 144 -8.12 -8.72 13.09
CA LEU A 144 -8.55 -7.41 12.57
C LEU A 144 -9.59 -7.57 11.45
N SER A 145 -9.33 -8.46 10.50
CA SER A 145 -10.28 -8.76 9.42
C SER A 145 -11.61 -9.33 9.91
N ALA A 146 -11.57 -10.19 10.93
CA ALA A 146 -12.78 -10.74 11.54
C ALA A 146 -13.55 -9.67 12.31
N ALA A 147 -12.86 -8.81 13.05
CA ALA A 147 -13.45 -7.72 13.81
C ALA A 147 -14.16 -6.72 12.89
N SER A 148 -13.51 -6.29 11.80
CA SER A 148 -14.10 -5.35 10.84
C SER A 148 -15.35 -5.89 10.16
N ARG A 149 -15.46 -7.21 9.96
CA ARG A 149 -16.67 -7.86 9.44
C ARG A 149 -17.82 -7.91 10.46
N SER A 150 -17.48 -7.86 11.74
CA SER A 150 -18.44 -7.94 12.85
C SER A 150 -18.79 -6.56 13.41
N ASP A 151 -18.35 -5.49 12.76
CA ASP A 151 -18.50 -4.10 13.25
C ASP A 151 -17.87 -3.89 14.64
N LEU A 152 -16.76 -4.60 14.89
CA LEU A 152 -15.98 -4.55 16.12
C LEU A 152 -14.60 -3.95 15.83
N GLN A 153 -14.11 -3.12 16.73
CA GLN A 153 -12.68 -2.78 16.75
C GLN A 153 -11.92 -3.88 17.49
N ALA A 154 -10.91 -4.45 16.85
CA ALA A 154 -9.90 -5.21 17.56
C ALA A 154 -8.83 -4.23 18.06
N ASP A 155 -8.69 -4.13 19.38
CA ASP A 155 -7.51 -3.47 19.97
C ASP A 155 -6.29 -4.35 19.70
N ASP A 156 -5.44 -3.93 18.79
CA ASP A 156 -4.21 -4.64 18.42
C ASP A 156 -3.14 -4.59 19.50
N GLY A 157 -3.47 -4.01 20.67
CA GLY A 157 -2.67 -4.07 21.91
C GLY A 157 -1.14 -4.10 21.74
N ALA A 158 -0.65 -3.62 20.61
CA ALA A 158 0.77 -3.57 20.26
C ALA A 158 1.50 -2.64 21.25
N GLY A 159 1.80 -3.17 22.43
CA GLY A 159 2.60 -2.42 23.38
C GLY A 159 2.34 -2.66 24.86
N LYS A 160 1.43 -3.53 25.28
CA LYS A 160 1.20 -3.78 26.70
C LYS A 160 1.20 -5.27 27.04
N TYR A 161 2.29 -5.92 26.76
CA TYR A 161 2.55 -7.22 27.38
C TYR A 161 3.46 -7.01 28.59
N SER A 162 2.87 -6.81 29.77
CA SER A 162 3.57 -6.98 31.04
C SER A 162 3.71 -8.47 31.29
N GLY A 163 4.92 -9.01 31.16
CA GLY A 163 5.30 -10.34 31.62
C GLY A 163 5.31 -10.45 33.12
#